data_efc65c70396c5aa337134add640d0a02
#
_entry.id   efc65c70396c5aa337134add640d0a02
#
_cell.length_a   1.000
_cell.length_b   1.000
_cell.length_c   1.000
_cell.angle_alpha   90.00
_cell.angle_beta   90.00
_cell.angle_gamma   90.00
#
_symmetry.space_group_name_H-M   'P 1'
#
loop_
_entity.id
_entity.type
_entity.pdbx_description
1 polymer ?
#
loop_
_entity_poly.entity_id
_entity_poly.type
_entity_poly.pdbx_seq_one_letter_code
_entity_poly.pdbx_strand_id
1 'polypeptide(L)'
;MKLLKIVLCVLSVVFFTACDRKESKTINMAKADWDTGFFHAEIYKTGLEKLGYNVPKVKSVKPGVFYVAAAAGDLDLWVNGWVKTQATYIDAAKGKVIPVGYVVKQGGLQGYLIDKKSADKFNIKSVLDIKKHAKAFDANNDGKADMVACPPGWGCEKVISGHFNELKLGEFINPIKAEYSASLADAISRYKNGGSILFYTWAPNWIFGELKLGEDVVWIEVPSSKTTVVEANNATKAKINHGFSVDDIRAAGNKDFLEKNPKVKKFLEAASIPLADISAQNLKMFKGEKSEADVKRHAEEWIKANQSTFDSWIEKAQN
;
A
#
# COMPACT_ATOMS: atom_id res chain seq x y z
N MET A 1 8.74 87.68 15.91
CA MET A 1 7.78 86.59 15.66
C MET A 1 8.55 85.40 15.08
N LYS A 2 8.81 84.38 15.95
CA LYS A 2 9.54 83.15 15.55
C LYS A 2 8.51 82.05 15.37
N LEU A 3 8.33 81.53 14.14
CA LEU A 3 7.51 80.37 13.86
C LEU A 3 8.26 79.12 14.34
N LEU A 4 7.64 78.40 15.25
CA LEU A 4 8.07 77.08 15.74
C LEU A 4 7.49 75.99 14.80
N LYS A 5 8.35 75.35 14.03
CA LYS A 5 7.94 74.16 13.21
C LYS A 5 7.96 72.94 14.10
N ILE A 6 6.76 72.41 14.40
CA ILE A 6 6.60 71.12 15.06
C ILE A 6 6.70 70.02 13.93
N VAL A 7 7.76 69.19 14.02
CA VAL A 7 7.90 68.00 13.19
C VAL A 7 7.23 66.85 13.94
N LEU A 8 6.11 66.40 13.38
CA LEU A 8 5.37 65.23 13.89
C LEU A 8 5.99 63.96 13.30
N CYS A 9 6.83 63.22 14.08
CA CYS A 9 7.29 61.90 13.73
C CYS A 9 6.16 60.90 13.93
N VAL A 10 5.56 60.46 12.85
CA VAL A 10 4.63 59.31 12.87
C VAL A 10 5.44 58.01 12.93
N LEU A 11 5.54 57.42 14.11
CA LEU A 11 6.06 56.07 14.27
C LEU A 11 5.05 55.06 13.71
N SER A 12 5.28 54.55 12.50
CA SER A 12 4.51 53.45 11.93
C SER A 12 4.91 52.18 12.62
N VAL A 13 4.17 51.75 13.65
CA VAL A 13 4.29 50.40 14.25
C VAL A 13 3.73 49.42 13.25
N VAL A 14 4.62 48.76 12.51
CA VAL A 14 4.25 47.60 11.68
C VAL A 14 3.98 46.42 12.62
N PHE A 15 2.70 46.21 12.93
CA PHE A 15 2.28 44.94 13.54
C PHE A 15 2.51 43.82 12.52
N PHE A 16 3.63 43.09 12.67
CA PHE A 16 3.72 41.74 12.12
C PHE A 16 2.69 40.89 12.86
N THR A 17 1.50 40.78 12.31
CA THR A 17 0.60 39.70 12.66
C THR A 17 1.27 38.42 12.15
N ALA A 18 2.04 37.76 13.00
CA ALA A 18 2.35 36.34 12.82
C ALA A 18 1.00 35.66 12.71
N CYS A 19 0.65 35.23 11.49
CA CYS A 19 -0.50 34.35 11.27
C CYS A 19 -0.20 33.08 12.07
N ASP A 20 -0.71 33.00 13.29
CA ASP A 20 -0.69 31.79 14.11
C ASP A 20 -1.48 30.74 13.30
N ARG A 21 -0.77 29.93 12.52
CA ARG A 21 -1.36 28.81 11.76
C ARG A 21 -1.84 27.78 12.80
N LYS A 22 -3.07 27.95 13.24
CA LYS A 22 -3.70 27.08 14.22
C LYS A 22 -3.67 25.64 13.69
N GLU A 23 -2.98 24.74 14.41
CA GLU A 23 -2.97 23.30 14.09
C GLU A 23 -4.41 22.80 13.96
N SER A 24 -4.74 22.08 12.89
CA SER A 24 -6.01 21.39 12.79
C SER A 24 -6.02 20.23 13.79
N LYS A 25 -6.96 20.23 14.73
CA LYS A 25 -7.09 19.13 15.69
C LYS A 25 -7.77 17.90 15.12
N THR A 26 -8.40 18.00 13.97
CA THR A 26 -9.11 16.86 13.32
C THR A 26 -8.32 16.43 12.09
N ILE A 27 -8.16 15.11 11.94
CA ILE A 27 -7.50 14.47 10.80
C ILE A 27 -8.48 13.57 10.08
N ASN A 28 -8.84 13.91 8.85
CA ASN A 28 -9.67 13.10 7.98
C ASN A 28 -8.82 12.02 7.31
N MET A 29 -8.65 10.91 8.01
CA MET A 29 -7.80 9.81 7.58
C MET A 29 -8.56 8.82 6.70
N ALA A 30 -7.91 8.32 5.65
CA ALA A 30 -8.38 7.20 4.86
C ALA A 30 -7.50 5.96 5.06
N LYS A 31 -8.07 4.79 4.76
CA LYS A 31 -7.35 3.52 4.64
C LYS A 31 -7.59 2.92 3.26
N ALA A 32 -6.68 2.08 2.82
CA ALA A 32 -6.84 1.30 1.61
C ALA A 32 -8.04 0.34 1.72
N ASP A 33 -8.59 -0.09 0.58
CA ASP A 33 -9.69 -1.04 0.49
C ASP A 33 -9.22 -2.50 0.38
N TRP A 34 -7.98 -2.76 0.75
CA TRP A 34 -7.39 -4.11 0.87
C TRP A 34 -6.82 -4.34 2.28
N ASP A 35 -6.73 -5.61 2.66
CA ASP A 35 -6.47 -6.07 4.04
C ASP A 35 -5.25 -5.41 4.70
N THR A 36 -4.13 -5.28 4.00
CA THR A 36 -2.90 -4.67 4.53
C THR A 36 -3.13 -3.26 5.09
N GLY A 37 -4.03 -2.48 4.48
CA GLY A 37 -4.28 -1.10 4.85
C GLY A 37 -4.97 -0.90 6.21
N PHE A 38 -5.66 -1.92 6.71
CA PHE A 38 -6.50 -1.79 7.90
C PHE A 38 -5.68 -1.71 9.19
N PHE A 39 -4.71 -2.60 9.33
CA PHE A 39 -3.82 -2.64 10.47
C PHE A 39 -2.93 -1.40 10.59
N HIS A 40 -2.34 -0.97 9.48
CA HIS A 40 -1.56 0.28 9.44
C HIS A 40 -2.42 1.46 9.91
N ALA A 41 -3.65 1.57 9.40
CA ALA A 41 -4.54 2.67 9.72
C ALA A 41 -4.85 2.75 11.21
N GLU A 42 -5.11 1.63 11.88
CA GLU A 42 -5.42 1.62 13.32
C GLU A 42 -4.20 1.97 14.18
N ILE A 43 -3.00 1.47 13.87
CA ILE A 43 -1.78 1.81 14.61
C ILE A 43 -1.48 3.30 14.47
N TYR A 44 -1.53 3.84 13.24
CA TYR A 44 -1.24 5.26 13.00
C TYR A 44 -2.32 6.16 13.59
N LYS A 45 -3.60 5.78 13.49
CA LYS A 45 -4.71 6.48 14.15
C LYS A 45 -4.46 6.58 15.65
N THR A 46 -4.15 5.46 16.32
CA THR A 46 -3.87 5.43 17.77
C THR A 46 -2.71 6.37 18.12
N GLY A 47 -1.65 6.40 17.31
CA GLY A 47 -0.53 7.33 17.54
C GLY A 47 -0.91 8.80 17.39
N LEU A 48 -1.70 9.13 16.37
CA LEU A 48 -2.21 10.49 16.15
C LEU A 48 -3.15 10.93 17.27
N GLU A 49 -4.02 10.03 17.76
CA GLU A 49 -4.88 10.29 18.91
C GLU A 49 -4.07 10.51 20.20
N LYS A 50 -2.99 9.74 20.40
CA LYS A 50 -2.07 9.94 21.54
C LYS A 50 -1.32 11.28 21.48
N LEU A 51 -1.12 11.84 20.29
CA LEU A 51 -0.59 13.19 20.07
C LEU A 51 -1.65 14.30 20.26
N GLY A 52 -2.89 13.96 20.59
CA GLY A 52 -3.97 14.90 20.89
C GLY A 52 -4.83 15.30 19.69
N TYR A 53 -4.70 14.60 18.56
CA TYR A 53 -5.57 14.81 17.39
C TYR A 53 -6.86 14.00 17.51
N ASN A 54 -7.95 14.53 16.97
CA ASN A 54 -9.20 13.81 16.77
C ASN A 54 -9.15 13.12 15.39
N VAL A 55 -9.19 11.79 15.35
CA VAL A 55 -9.23 11.01 14.11
C VAL A 55 -10.59 10.31 14.02
N PRO A 56 -11.57 10.88 13.29
CA PRO A 56 -12.87 10.27 13.08
C PRO A 56 -12.79 8.89 12.44
N LYS A 57 -13.94 8.29 12.16
CA LYS A 57 -14.00 6.99 11.48
C LYS A 57 -13.19 7.03 10.17
N VAL A 58 -12.16 6.18 10.08
CA VAL A 58 -11.27 6.07 8.93
C VAL A 58 -12.04 5.51 7.73
N LYS A 59 -12.05 6.24 6.61
CA LYS A 59 -12.78 5.86 5.39
C LYS A 59 -11.97 4.89 4.55
N SER A 60 -12.58 3.77 4.12
CA SER A 60 -11.95 2.86 3.16
C SER A 60 -12.16 3.39 1.75
N VAL A 61 -11.07 3.62 1.00
CA VAL A 61 -11.13 4.18 -0.36
C VAL A 61 -10.06 3.56 -1.27
N LYS A 62 -10.30 3.61 -2.58
CA LYS A 62 -9.31 3.24 -3.60
C LYS A 62 -8.25 4.34 -3.75
N PRO A 63 -7.02 4.01 -4.21
CA PRO A 63 -5.93 4.98 -4.37
C PRO A 63 -6.33 6.24 -5.15
N GLY A 64 -6.93 6.07 -6.32
CA GLY A 64 -7.33 7.22 -7.14
C GLY A 64 -8.30 8.17 -6.44
N VAL A 65 -9.24 7.62 -5.64
CA VAL A 65 -10.18 8.42 -4.83
C VAL A 65 -9.44 9.18 -3.74
N PHE A 66 -8.50 8.50 -3.03
CA PHE A 66 -7.70 9.16 -2.00
C PHE A 66 -6.92 10.35 -2.57
N TYR A 67 -6.15 10.16 -3.64
CA TYR A 67 -5.30 11.23 -4.18
C TYR A 67 -6.10 12.42 -4.69
N VAL A 68 -7.27 12.20 -5.29
CA VAL A 68 -8.18 13.29 -5.73
C VAL A 68 -8.75 14.03 -4.52
N ALA A 69 -9.31 13.33 -3.54
CA ALA A 69 -9.91 13.93 -2.36
C ALA A 69 -8.86 14.65 -1.48
N ALA A 70 -7.67 14.07 -1.33
CA ALA A 70 -6.58 14.70 -0.60
C ALA A 70 -6.05 15.95 -1.32
N ALA A 71 -5.96 15.95 -2.65
CA ALA A 71 -5.58 17.13 -3.42
C ALA A 71 -6.63 18.25 -3.35
N ALA A 72 -7.90 17.92 -3.11
CA ALA A 72 -8.99 18.87 -2.88
C ALA A 72 -9.06 19.35 -1.42
N GLY A 73 -8.45 18.66 -0.47
CA GLY A 73 -8.50 18.96 0.97
C GLY A 73 -9.64 18.29 1.73
N ASP A 74 -10.35 17.33 1.10
CA ASP A 74 -11.43 16.57 1.74
C ASP A 74 -10.91 15.40 2.60
N LEU A 75 -9.71 14.92 2.30
CA LEU A 75 -8.93 13.96 3.07
C LEU A 75 -7.54 14.51 3.36
N ASP A 76 -7.00 14.19 4.52
CA ASP A 76 -5.71 14.70 4.96
C ASP A 76 -4.59 13.68 4.77
N LEU A 77 -4.88 12.39 5.01
CA LEU A 77 -3.84 11.39 5.22
C LEU A 77 -4.31 9.96 4.92
N TRP A 78 -3.41 9.12 4.42
CA TRP A 78 -3.48 7.68 4.51
C TRP A 78 -2.09 7.05 4.67
N VAL A 79 -2.00 5.79 5.10
CA VAL A 79 -0.73 5.16 5.50
C VAL A 79 -0.41 3.88 4.74
N ASN A 80 -0.92 3.74 3.51
CA ASN A 80 -0.63 2.59 2.65
C ASN A 80 -0.43 3.01 1.19
N GLY A 81 0.44 4.01 0.98
CA GLY A 81 0.82 4.48 -0.35
C GLY A 81 1.95 3.65 -0.95
N TRP A 82 1.66 2.88 -1.98
CA TRP A 82 2.62 2.16 -2.81
C TRP A 82 3.13 3.11 -3.89
N VAL A 83 4.18 3.86 -3.56
CA VAL A 83 4.51 5.10 -4.28
C VAL A 83 4.90 4.90 -5.74
N LYS A 84 5.58 3.81 -6.08
CA LYS A 84 5.94 3.51 -7.47
C LYS A 84 4.74 3.00 -8.27
N THR A 85 4.00 2.06 -7.69
CA THR A 85 2.78 1.49 -8.30
C THR A 85 1.68 2.55 -8.47
N GLN A 86 1.63 3.55 -7.57
CA GLN A 86 0.65 4.63 -7.56
C GLN A 86 1.17 5.94 -8.16
N ALA A 87 2.34 5.93 -8.82
CA ALA A 87 2.98 7.14 -9.35
C ALA A 87 2.03 7.99 -10.21
N THR A 88 1.23 7.38 -11.08
CA THR A 88 0.27 8.11 -11.91
C THR A 88 -0.77 8.91 -11.12
N TYR A 89 -1.17 8.45 -9.95
CA TYR A 89 -2.10 9.18 -9.08
C TYR A 89 -1.38 10.31 -8.33
N ILE A 90 -0.14 10.06 -7.88
CA ILE A 90 0.71 11.05 -7.22
C ILE A 90 1.01 12.20 -8.18
N ASP A 91 1.40 11.90 -9.41
CA ASP A 91 1.68 12.90 -10.45
C ASP A 91 0.43 13.72 -10.79
N ALA A 92 -0.74 13.08 -10.88
CA ALA A 92 -2.02 13.74 -11.14
C ALA A 92 -2.42 14.72 -10.01
N ALA A 93 -1.95 14.49 -8.78
CA ALA A 93 -2.17 15.41 -7.66
C ALA A 93 -1.31 16.69 -7.74
N LYS A 94 -0.40 16.81 -8.72
CA LYS A 94 0.39 18.03 -9.03
C LYS A 94 1.09 18.61 -7.80
N GLY A 95 1.69 17.76 -6.97
CA GLY A 95 2.41 18.16 -5.77
C GLY A 95 1.54 18.57 -4.57
N LYS A 96 0.20 18.50 -4.67
CA LYS A 96 -0.71 18.79 -3.55
C LYS A 96 -0.78 17.63 -2.54
N VAL A 97 -0.42 16.42 -2.94
CA VAL A 97 -0.30 15.25 -2.07
C VAL A 97 1.12 14.73 -2.16
N ILE A 98 1.76 14.56 -1.01
CA ILE A 98 3.15 14.13 -0.94
C ILE A 98 3.30 12.86 -0.11
N PRO A 99 4.18 11.93 -0.52
CA PRO A 99 4.60 10.82 0.32
C PRO A 99 5.47 11.32 1.48
N VAL A 100 5.27 10.75 2.68
CA VAL A 100 6.01 11.10 3.90
C VAL A 100 6.29 9.85 4.72
N GLY A 101 7.48 9.77 5.35
CA GLY A 101 7.89 8.61 6.15
C GLY A 101 7.92 7.30 5.35
N TYR A 102 8.16 6.21 6.05
CA TYR A 102 8.15 4.86 5.47
C TYR A 102 7.42 3.92 6.43
N VAL A 103 6.24 3.47 6.06
CA VAL A 103 5.57 2.37 6.78
C VAL A 103 6.36 1.09 6.62
N VAL A 104 6.78 0.77 5.37
CA VAL A 104 7.73 -0.29 5.04
C VAL A 104 8.68 0.22 3.96
N LYS A 105 9.99 0.19 4.22
CA LYS A 105 11.00 0.62 3.27
C LYS A 105 11.45 -0.56 2.41
N GLN A 106 11.39 -0.43 1.07
CA GLN A 106 11.84 -1.42 0.08
C GLN A 106 11.29 -2.84 0.34
N GLY A 107 10.09 -2.94 0.91
CA GLY A 107 9.46 -4.22 1.26
C GLY A 107 8.23 -4.57 0.43
N GLY A 108 7.76 -3.67 -0.42
CA GLY A 108 6.61 -3.88 -1.29
C GLY A 108 6.97 -4.70 -2.52
N LEU A 109 6.91 -6.03 -2.43
CA LEU A 109 7.15 -6.94 -3.55
C LEU A 109 5.82 -7.29 -4.23
N GLN A 110 5.81 -7.38 -5.56
CA GLN A 110 4.63 -7.75 -6.35
C GLN A 110 5.04 -8.67 -7.49
N GLY A 111 4.12 -9.52 -7.97
CA GLY A 111 4.40 -10.41 -9.09
C GLY A 111 3.32 -11.46 -9.32
N TYR A 112 3.61 -12.39 -10.20
CA TYR A 112 2.75 -13.54 -10.49
C TYR A 112 3.34 -14.81 -9.89
N LEU A 113 2.47 -15.62 -9.30
CA LEU A 113 2.82 -16.94 -8.77
C LEU A 113 1.98 -18.03 -9.44
N ILE A 114 2.58 -19.21 -9.49
CA ILE A 114 1.88 -20.47 -9.80
C ILE A 114 2.17 -21.49 -8.73
N ASP A 115 1.36 -22.53 -8.64
CA ASP A 115 1.68 -23.66 -7.79
C ASP A 115 2.96 -24.35 -8.26
N LYS A 116 3.79 -24.76 -7.29
CA LYS A 116 5.11 -25.36 -7.58
C LYS A 116 5.01 -26.68 -8.33
N LYS A 117 3.95 -27.47 -8.06
CA LYS A 117 3.72 -28.74 -8.75
C LYS A 117 3.56 -28.53 -10.25
N SER A 118 2.81 -27.51 -10.67
CA SER A 118 2.65 -27.15 -12.08
C SER A 118 3.91 -26.56 -12.67
N ALA A 119 4.63 -25.70 -11.91
CA ALA A 119 5.92 -25.16 -12.32
C ALA A 119 6.92 -26.27 -12.68
N ASP A 120 7.06 -27.24 -11.78
CA ASP A 120 7.98 -28.36 -11.94
C ASP A 120 7.53 -29.31 -13.07
N LYS A 121 6.24 -29.70 -13.08
CA LYS A 121 5.68 -30.64 -14.06
C LYS A 121 5.80 -30.13 -15.50
N PHE A 122 5.56 -28.85 -15.71
CA PHE A 122 5.52 -28.24 -17.05
C PHE A 122 6.76 -27.40 -17.35
N ASN A 123 7.75 -27.36 -16.43
CA ASN A 123 8.95 -26.53 -16.53
C ASN A 123 8.62 -25.04 -16.81
N ILE A 124 7.58 -24.51 -16.12
CA ILE A 124 7.16 -23.11 -16.25
C ILE A 124 8.07 -22.22 -15.42
N LYS A 125 8.73 -21.27 -16.04
CA LYS A 125 9.61 -20.27 -15.42
C LYS A 125 9.13 -18.84 -15.66
N SER A 126 8.39 -18.62 -16.73
CA SER A 126 7.90 -17.31 -17.17
C SER A 126 6.39 -17.34 -17.39
N VAL A 127 5.74 -16.19 -17.27
CA VAL A 127 4.33 -16.01 -17.62
C VAL A 127 4.04 -16.40 -19.07
N LEU A 128 5.03 -16.30 -19.97
CA LEU A 128 4.89 -16.68 -21.36
C LEU A 128 4.80 -18.20 -21.58
N ASP A 129 5.36 -19.00 -20.64
CA ASP A 129 5.28 -20.46 -20.71
C ASP A 129 3.85 -20.97 -20.49
N ILE A 130 3.01 -20.17 -19.81
CA ILE A 130 1.58 -20.48 -19.59
C ILE A 130 0.86 -20.74 -20.93
N LYS A 131 1.25 -20.08 -22.02
CA LYS A 131 0.62 -20.26 -23.36
C LYS A 131 0.53 -21.72 -23.76
N LYS A 132 1.56 -22.52 -23.50
CA LYS A 132 1.60 -23.94 -23.85
C LYS A 132 0.79 -24.83 -22.91
N HIS A 133 0.45 -24.32 -21.74
CA HIS A 133 -0.15 -25.08 -20.64
C HIS A 133 -1.43 -24.43 -20.10
N ALA A 134 -2.02 -23.48 -20.84
CA ALA A 134 -3.19 -22.68 -20.41
C ALA A 134 -4.31 -23.57 -19.86
N LYS A 135 -4.60 -24.69 -20.54
CA LYS A 135 -5.63 -25.66 -20.12
C LYS A 135 -5.45 -26.21 -18.70
N ALA A 136 -4.22 -26.28 -18.18
CA ALA A 136 -3.99 -26.75 -16.80
C ALA A 136 -4.51 -25.74 -15.76
N PHE A 137 -4.57 -24.47 -16.11
CA PHE A 137 -4.98 -23.34 -15.25
C PHE A 137 -6.40 -22.84 -15.60
N ASP A 138 -7.08 -23.48 -16.56
CA ASP A 138 -8.40 -23.13 -17.04
C ASP A 138 -9.48 -23.76 -16.13
N ALA A 139 -10.07 -22.95 -15.25
CA ALA A 139 -11.07 -23.39 -14.29
C ALA A 139 -12.50 -23.37 -14.86
N ASN A 140 -12.73 -22.52 -15.87
CA ASN A 140 -14.06 -22.28 -16.44
C ASN A 140 -14.26 -22.97 -17.80
N ASN A 141 -13.23 -23.64 -18.35
CA ASN A 141 -13.21 -24.34 -19.63
C ASN A 141 -13.43 -23.43 -20.84
N ASP A 142 -12.92 -22.18 -20.80
CA ASP A 142 -12.96 -21.24 -21.92
C ASP A 142 -11.73 -21.34 -22.86
N GLY A 143 -10.77 -22.21 -22.53
CA GLY A 143 -9.53 -22.44 -23.26
C GLY A 143 -8.38 -21.53 -22.86
N LYS A 144 -8.55 -20.67 -21.86
CA LYS A 144 -7.51 -19.79 -21.32
C LYS A 144 -7.19 -20.11 -19.87
N ALA A 145 -5.98 -19.79 -19.47
CA ALA A 145 -5.60 -19.86 -18.06
C ALA A 145 -6.32 -18.78 -17.24
N ASP A 146 -6.95 -19.15 -16.15
CA ASP A 146 -7.55 -18.19 -15.21
C ASP A 146 -6.48 -17.66 -14.23
N MET A 147 -6.30 -16.34 -14.21
CA MET A 147 -5.38 -15.67 -13.29
C MET A 147 -6.14 -14.76 -12.33
N VAL A 148 -6.08 -15.03 -11.03
CA VAL A 148 -6.55 -14.04 -10.06
C VAL A 148 -5.71 -12.79 -10.22
N ALA A 149 -6.35 -11.67 -10.59
CA ALA A 149 -5.69 -10.43 -10.94
C ALA A 149 -6.05 -9.29 -9.97
N CYS A 150 -5.39 -8.17 -10.16
CA CYS A 150 -5.63 -6.97 -9.37
C CYS A 150 -7.00 -6.35 -9.70
N PRO A 151 -7.83 -6.03 -8.69
CA PRO A 151 -9.12 -5.37 -8.90
C PRO A 151 -9.01 -4.02 -9.60
N PRO A 152 -10.05 -3.59 -10.33
CA PRO A 152 -10.08 -2.28 -10.97
C PRO A 152 -9.94 -1.13 -9.97
N GLY A 153 -9.11 -0.14 -10.30
CA GLY A 153 -8.88 1.06 -9.50
C GLY A 153 -7.72 0.96 -8.51
N TRP A 154 -7.09 -0.21 -8.38
CA TRP A 154 -5.81 -0.33 -7.69
C TRP A 154 -4.66 0.00 -8.65
N GLY A 155 -3.49 0.42 -8.09
CA GLY A 155 -2.33 0.77 -8.92
C GLY A 155 -1.79 -0.42 -9.75
N CYS A 156 -1.78 -1.62 -9.18
CA CYS A 156 -1.35 -2.85 -9.83
C CYS A 156 -2.17 -3.20 -11.08
N GLU A 157 -3.44 -2.81 -11.15
CA GLU A 157 -4.29 -3.07 -12.32
C GLU A 157 -3.72 -2.43 -13.59
N LYS A 158 -3.18 -1.21 -13.47
CA LYS A 158 -2.54 -0.52 -14.61
C LYS A 158 -1.25 -1.21 -15.05
N VAL A 159 -0.45 -1.69 -14.09
CA VAL A 159 0.79 -2.42 -14.37
C VAL A 159 0.47 -3.74 -15.08
N ILE A 160 -0.48 -4.52 -14.55
CA ILE A 160 -0.94 -5.79 -15.15
C ILE A 160 -1.49 -5.55 -16.55
N SER A 161 -2.34 -4.53 -16.75
CA SER A 161 -2.86 -4.18 -18.08
C SER A 161 -1.71 -3.83 -19.06
N GLY A 162 -0.65 -3.20 -18.57
CA GLY A 162 0.58 -2.97 -19.34
C GLY A 162 1.23 -4.28 -19.78
N HIS A 163 1.40 -5.26 -18.88
CA HIS A 163 1.95 -6.58 -19.20
C HIS A 163 1.07 -7.31 -20.22
N PHE A 164 -0.27 -7.28 -20.04
CA PHE A 164 -1.20 -7.90 -20.98
C PHE A 164 -1.08 -7.31 -22.39
N ASN A 165 -0.92 -6.00 -22.50
CA ASN A 165 -0.74 -5.34 -23.79
C ASN A 165 0.63 -5.64 -24.42
N GLU A 166 1.72 -5.50 -23.64
CA GLU A 166 3.09 -5.68 -24.12
C GLU A 166 3.40 -7.12 -24.52
N LEU A 167 3.00 -8.08 -23.68
CA LEU A 167 3.29 -9.51 -23.84
C LEU A 167 2.16 -10.30 -24.49
N LYS A 168 1.07 -9.63 -24.89
CA LYS A 168 -0.14 -10.24 -25.49
C LYS A 168 -0.73 -11.37 -24.65
N LEU A 169 -0.68 -11.23 -23.31
CA LEU A 169 -1.12 -12.28 -22.38
C LEU A 169 -2.59 -12.63 -22.55
N GLY A 170 -3.46 -11.69 -22.96
CA GLY A 170 -4.88 -11.89 -23.18
C GLY A 170 -5.23 -12.92 -24.27
N GLU A 171 -4.26 -13.35 -25.09
CA GLU A 171 -4.46 -14.46 -26.03
C GLU A 171 -4.67 -15.81 -25.32
N PHE A 172 -4.06 -15.98 -24.12
CA PHE A 172 -4.02 -17.27 -23.43
C PHE A 172 -4.24 -17.19 -21.91
N ILE A 173 -4.39 -15.99 -21.34
CA ILE A 173 -4.70 -15.75 -19.92
C ILE A 173 -5.95 -14.89 -19.83
N ASN A 174 -6.88 -15.29 -18.96
CA ASN A 174 -8.07 -14.55 -18.58
C ASN A 174 -7.86 -13.93 -17.18
N PRO A 175 -7.73 -12.59 -17.05
CA PRO A 175 -7.52 -11.95 -15.75
C PRO A 175 -8.84 -11.81 -15.00
N ILE A 176 -8.99 -12.49 -13.87
CA ILE A 176 -10.15 -12.40 -12.98
C ILE A 176 -9.98 -11.16 -12.10
N LYS A 177 -10.65 -10.08 -12.45
CA LYS A 177 -10.61 -8.77 -11.78
C LYS A 177 -11.79 -8.58 -10.80
N ALA A 178 -12.08 -9.58 -9.98
CA ALA A 178 -13.14 -9.54 -8.98
C ALA A 178 -12.58 -9.11 -7.59
N GLU A 179 -13.35 -9.32 -6.52
CA GLU A 179 -12.86 -9.12 -5.16
C GLU A 179 -11.68 -10.06 -4.89
N TYR A 180 -10.52 -9.48 -4.51
CA TYR A 180 -9.25 -10.18 -4.52
C TYR A 180 -9.21 -11.36 -3.54
N SER A 181 -9.60 -11.12 -2.27
CA SER A 181 -9.46 -12.13 -1.22
C SER A 181 -10.39 -13.31 -1.44
N ALA A 182 -11.62 -13.09 -1.96
CA ALA A 182 -12.53 -14.16 -2.33
C ALA A 182 -12.02 -14.96 -3.52
N SER A 183 -11.57 -14.28 -4.60
CA SER A 183 -11.03 -14.95 -5.79
C SER A 183 -9.79 -15.77 -5.46
N LEU A 184 -8.94 -15.28 -4.56
CA LEU A 184 -7.75 -16.01 -4.14
C LEU A 184 -8.10 -17.19 -3.22
N ALA A 185 -9.11 -17.06 -2.35
CA ALA A 185 -9.61 -18.18 -1.54
C ALA A 185 -10.15 -19.33 -2.41
N ASP A 186 -10.88 -19.00 -3.49
CA ASP A 186 -11.34 -19.99 -4.47
C ASP A 186 -10.17 -20.68 -5.17
N ALA A 187 -9.14 -19.92 -5.59
CA ALA A 187 -7.93 -20.48 -6.18
C ALA A 187 -7.21 -21.42 -5.21
N ILE A 188 -7.08 -21.05 -3.91
CA ILE A 188 -6.50 -21.90 -2.87
C ILE A 188 -7.32 -23.19 -2.68
N SER A 189 -8.64 -23.07 -2.67
CA SER A 189 -9.51 -24.25 -2.60
C SER A 189 -9.26 -25.20 -3.75
N ARG A 190 -9.15 -24.66 -4.98
CA ARG A 190 -8.79 -25.44 -6.18
C ARG A 190 -7.42 -26.11 -6.04
N TYR A 191 -6.42 -25.38 -5.56
CA TYR A 191 -5.08 -25.93 -5.29
C TYR A 191 -5.11 -27.08 -4.28
N LYS A 192 -5.81 -26.92 -3.16
CA LYS A 192 -5.96 -27.97 -2.12
C LYS A 192 -6.67 -29.22 -2.66
N ASN A 193 -7.50 -29.07 -3.70
CA ASN A 193 -8.14 -30.17 -4.41
C ASN A 193 -7.30 -30.71 -5.60
N GLY A 194 -6.04 -30.35 -5.70
CA GLY A 194 -5.07 -30.86 -6.69
C GLY A 194 -5.05 -30.11 -8.02
N GLY A 195 -5.85 -29.05 -8.18
CA GLY A 195 -5.84 -28.18 -9.37
C GLY A 195 -4.67 -27.22 -9.40
N SER A 196 -4.37 -26.71 -10.60
CA SER A 196 -3.33 -25.71 -10.80
C SER A 196 -3.86 -24.31 -10.56
N ILE A 197 -3.01 -23.39 -10.06
CA ILE A 197 -3.38 -22.00 -9.80
C ILE A 197 -2.36 -21.02 -10.39
N LEU A 198 -2.87 -19.89 -10.88
CA LEU A 198 -2.10 -18.75 -11.35
C LEU A 198 -2.70 -17.48 -10.73
N PHE A 199 -1.90 -16.66 -10.09
CA PHE A 199 -2.41 -15.47 -9.44
C PHE A 199 -1.36 -14.36 -9.31
N TYR A 200 -1.85 -13.12 -9.30
CA TYR A 200 -1.10 -11.95 -8.86
C TYR A 200 -1.14 -11.87 -7.34
N THR A 201 -0.04 -11.48 -6.72
CA THR A 201 -0.02 -11.11 -5.30
C THR A 201 1.07 -10.11 -4.97
N TRP A 202 1.11 -9.69 -3.71
CA TRP A 202 2.10 -8.77 -3.16
C TRP A 202 2.55 -9.23 -1.76
N ALA A 203 3.71 -8.73 -1.30
CA ALA A 203 4.14 -8.79 0.08
C ALA A 203 4.22 -7.34 0.65
N PRO A 204 3.75 -7.11 1.89
CA PRO A 204 3.18 -8.05 2.86
C PRO A 204 1.74 -8.47 2.52
N ASN A 205 1.42 -9.76 2.63
CA ASN A 205 0.09 -10.32 2.39
C ASN A 205 -0.08 -11.63 3.18
N TRP A 206 -1.32 -12.01 3.49
CA TRP A 206 -1.67 -13.23 4.20
C TRP A 206 -1.35 -14.52 3.45
N ILE A 207 -1.29 -14.45 2.10
CA ILE A 207 -1.12 -15.64 1.24
C ILE A 207 0.11 -16.47 1.59
N PHE A 208 1.22 -15.83 2.01
CA PHE A 208 2.45 -16.51 2.38
C PHE A 208 2.38 -17.24 3.73
N GLY A 209 1.30 -17.04 4.49
CA GLY A 209 0.95 -17.85 5.66
C GLY A 209 0.10 -19.08 5.34
N GLU A 210 -0.54 -19.09 4.16
CA GLU A 210 -1.36 -20.22 3.67
C GLU A 210 -0.63 -21.07 2.62
N LEU A 211 0.19 -20.45 1.78
CA LEU A 211 0.99 -21.11 0.75
C LEU A 211 2.46 -20.70 0.91
N LYS A 212 3.31 -21.68 1.17
CA LYS A 212 4.73 -21.44 1.41
C LYS A 212 5.47 -21.20 0.10
N LEU A 213 6.14 -20.06 0.03
CA LEU A 213 6.97 -19.72 -1.12
C LEU A 213 8.15 -20.70 -1.25
N GLY A 214 8.30 -21.29 -2.43
CA GLY A 214 9.32 -22.30 -2.74
C GLY A 214 8.90 -23.75 -2.45
N GLU A 215 7.81 -23.97 -1.67
CA GLU A 215 7.24 -25.28 -1.39
C GLU A 215 5.90 -25.47 -2.12
N ASP A 216 4.94 -24.59 -1.88
CA ASP A 216 3.60 -24.65 -2.46
C ASP A 216 3.51 -23.83 -3.75
N VAL A 217 4.13 -22.64 -3.76
CA VAL A 217 4.07 -21.68 -4.87
C VAL A 217 5.43 -21.10 -5.20
N VAL A 218 5.60 -20.67 -6.44
CA VAL A 218 6.82 -20.02 -6.92
C VAL A 218 6.48 -18.78 -7.74
N TRP A 219 7.35 -17.75 -7.65
CA TRP A 219 7.33 -16.63 -8.56
C TRP A 219 7.69 -17.06 -9.97
N ILE A 220 6.99 -16.54 -10.96
CA ILE A 220 7.36 -16.70 -12.36
C ILE A 220 7.81 -15.36 -12.95
N GLU A 221 8.72 -15.42 -13.90
CA GLU A 221 9.27 -14.27 -14.58
C GLU A 221 8.20 -13.57 -15.44
N VAL A 222 8.24 -12.25 -15.43
CA VAL A 222 7.46 -11.40 -16.35
C VAL A 222 8.44 -10.59 -17.20
N PRO A 223 8.75 -11.00 -18.44
CA PRO A 223 9.77 -10.37 -19.26
C PRO A 223 9.28 -9.05 -19.88
N SER A 224 8.85 -8.12 -19.05
CA SER A 224 8.43 -6.78 -19.45
C SER A 224 9.62 -5.84 -19.57
N SER A 225 9.67 -5.05 -20.65
CA SER A 225 10.72 -4.06 -20.88
C SER A 225 10.69 -2.87 -19.94
N LYS A 226 9.54 -2.64 -19.28
CA LYS A 226 9.28 -1.44 -18.46
C LYS A 226 9.64 -1.59 -16.99
N THR A 227 10.14 -2.73 -16.57
CA THR A 227 10.37 -3.01 -15.16
C THR A 227 11.83 -3.30 -14.87
N THR A 228 12.30 -2.76 -13.74
CA THR A 228 13.62 -3.05 -13.19
C THR A 228 13.69 -4.51 -12.73
N VAL A 229 14.82 -5.16 -13.01
CA VAL A 229 15.15 -6.46 -12.42
C VAL A 229 15.11 -6.30 -10.91
N VAL A 230 14.23 -7.03 -10.26
CA VAL A 230 14.12 -7.06 -8.81
C VAL A 230 15.04 -8.16 -8.31
N GLU A 231 15.88 -7.85 -7.34
CA GLU A 231 16.57 -8.90 -6.59
C GLU A 231 15.50 -9.75 -5.90
N ALA A 232 15.53 -11.04 -6.19
CA ALA A 232 14.65 -11.98 -5.53
C ALA A 232 14.83 -11.87 -4.03
N ASN A 233 13.72 -11.96 -3.30
CA ASN A 233 13.66 -12.14 -1.88
C ASN A 233 14.78 -13.08 -1.40
N ASN A 234 15.40 -12.79 -0.26
CA ASN A 234 16.52 -13.55 0.37
C ASN A 234 16.34 -15.07 0.45
N ALA A 235 15.14 -15.61 0.23
CA ALA A 235 14.84 -17.04 0.22
C ALA A 235 15.20 -17.74 -1.10
N THR A 236 15.24 -17.01 -2.23
CA THR A 236 15.67 -17.55 -3.51
C THR A 236 16.74 -16.64 -4.08
N LYS A 237 17.99 -17.05 -4.09
CA LYS A 237 19.12 -16.30 -4.66
C LYS A 237 19.01 -16.07 -6.18
N ALA A 238 17.91 -16.45 -6.80
CA ALA A 238 17.65 -16.28 -8.22
C ALA A 238 17.13 -14.86 -8.49
N LYS A 239 17.78 -14.14 -9.37
CA LYS A 239 17.29 -12.86 -9.89
C LYS A 239 16.25 -13.15 -10.96
N ILE A 240 14.98 -12.84 -10.68
CA ILE A 240 13.90 -12.90 -11.68
C ILE A 240 13.24 -11.54 -11.82
N ASN A 241 12.82 -11.21 -13.03
CA ASN A 241 12.00 -10.04 -13.27
C ASN A 241 10.56 -10.34 -12.92
N HIS A 242 10.06 -9.79 -11.81
CA HIS A 242 8.66 -9.98 -11.40
C HIS A 242 7.66 -9.12 -12.21
N GLY A 243 8.15 -8.25 -13.10
CA GLY A 243 7.30 -7.32 -13.84
C GLY A 243 6.87 -6.08 -13.06
N PHE A 244 7.23 -5.98 -11.78
CA PHE A 244 6.90 -4.86 -10.91
C PHE A 244 8.16 -4.31 -10.25
N SER A 245 8.19 -3.02 -10.01
CA SER A 245 9.25 -2.42 -9.18
C SER A 245 9.05 -2.80 -7.72
N VAL A 246 10.15 -3.01 -6.99
CA VAL A 246 10.07 -3.07 -5.51
C VAL A 246 9.61 -1.71 -5.01
N ASP A 247 8.53 -1.70 -4.23
CA ASP A 247 7.89 -0.49 -3.77
C ASP A 247 8.24 -0.15 -2.33
N ASP A 248 8.15 1.12 -2.01
CA ASP A 248 8.08 1.61 -0.65
C ASP A 248 6.61 1.79 -0.27
N ILE A 249 6.21 1.29 0.89
CA ILE A 249 4.90 1.61 1.46
C ILE A 249 5.10 2.82 2.35
N ARG A 250 4.47 3.94 1.99
CA ARG A 250 4.62 5.22 2.68
C ARG A 250 3.28 5.75 3.15
N ALA A 251 3.31 6.62 4.17
CA ALA A 251 2.20 7.52 4.36
C ALA A 251 2.16 8.53 3.19
N ALA A 252 0.97 8.99 2.83
CA ALA A 252 0.77 10.09 1.90
C ALA A 252 -0.26 11.05 2.47
N GLY A 253 -0.01 12.35 2.33
CA GLY A 253 -0.89 13.37 2.90
C GLY A 253 -0.99 14.63 2.06
N ASN A 254 -2.07 15.37 2.28
CA ASN A 254 -2.24 16.70 1.74
C ASN A 254 -1.05 17.56 2.22
N LYS A 255 -0.37 18.22 1.27
CA LYS A 255 0.85 18.99 1.55
C LYS A 255 0.60 20.14 2.54
N ASP A 256 -0.45 20.92 2.31
CA ASP A 256 -0.77 22.09 3.16
C ASP A 256 -1.17 21.65 4.58
N PHE A 257 -1.87 20.51 4.70
CA PHE A 257 -2.18 19.90 5.99
C PHE A 257 -0.89 19.50 6.74
N LEU A 258 0.03 18.81 6.07
CA LEU A 258 1.30 18.39 6.68
C LEU A 258 2.19 19.57 7.08
N GLU A 259 2.19 20.65 6.31
CA GLU A 259 2.92 21.88 6.64
C GLU A 259 2.33 22.61 7.86
N LYS A 260 1.00 22.56 8.02
CA LYS A 260 0.30 23.14 9.18
C LYS A 260 0.35 22.26 10.43
N ASN A 261 0.71 20.99 10.30
CA ASN A 261 0.73 20.01 11.37
C ASN A 261 2.10 19.31 11.44
N PRO A 262 3.18 20.01 11.87
CA PRO A 262 4.53 19.47 11.89
C PRO A 262 4.68 18.25 12.80
N LYS A 263 3.94 18.14 13.90
CA LYS A 263 3.92 16.96 14.76
C LYS A 263 3.41 15.71 14.04
N VAL A 264 2.34 15.87 13.23
CA VAL A 264 1.84 14.78 12.38
C VAL A 264 2.93 14.32 11.41
N LYS A 265 3.57 15.26 10.72
CA LYS A 265 4.64 14.95 9.77
C LYS A 265 5.80 14.20 10.44
N LYS A 266 6.29 14.67 11.59
CA LYS A 266 7.36 14.01 12.37
C LYS A 266 6.95 12.60 12.82
N PHE A 267 5.69 12.42 13.27
CA PHE A 267 5.17 11.12 13.63
C PHE A 267 5.20 10.15 12.44
N LEU A 268 4.71 10.58 11.27
CA LEU A 268 4.72 9.78 10.04
C LEU A 268 6.14 9.44 9.57
N GLU A 269 7.10 10.33 9.78
CA GLU A 269 8.52 10.11 9.47
C GLU A 269 9.18 9.11 10.43
N ALA A 270 8.72 9.04 11.67
CA ALA A 270 9.28 8.15 12.70
C ALA A 270 8.66 6.75 12.70
N ALA A 271 7.37 6.64 12.34
CA ALA A 271 6.61 5.41 12.47
C ALA A 271 6.87 4.43 11.32
N SER A 272 7.09 3.16 11.68
CA SER A 272 7.27 2.06 10.71
C SER A 272 6.83 0.74 11.33
N ILE A 273 6.32 -0.18 10.52
CA ILE A 273 5.81 -1.48 10.97
C ILE A 273 6.59 -2.59 10.24
N PRO A 274 7.14 -3.58 10.96
CA PRO A 274 7.83 -4.70 10.34
C PRO A 274 6.91 -5.46 9.36
N LEU A 275 7.45 -5.82 8.19
CA LEU A 275 6.71 -6.54 7.15
C LEU A 275 6.11 -7.86 7.67
N ALA A 276 6.86 -8.58 8.51
CA ALA A 276 6.41 -9.84 9.10
C ALA A 276 5.16 -9.66 9.98
N ASP A 277 5.11 -8.58 10.76
CA ASP A 277 3.98 -8.28 11.65
C ASP A 277 2.71 -7.94 10.85
N ILE A 278 2.88 -7.21 9.74
CA ILE A 278 1.78 -6.91 8.82
C ILE A 278 1.24 -8.22 8.21
N SER A 279 2.11 -9.10 7.72
CA SER A 279 1.70 -10.37 7.13
C SER A 279 1.01 -11.28 8.15
N ALA A 280 1.53 -11.34 9.38
CA ALA A 280 0.93 -12.12 10.47
C ALA A 280 -0.46 -11.63 10.84
N GLN A 281 -0.65 -10.30 10.91
CA GLN A 281 -1.97 -9.72 11.18
C GLN A 281 -2.93 -9.96 10.03
N ASN A 282 -2.49 -9.81 8.78
CA ASN A 282 -3.34 -10.10 7.62
C ASN A 282 -3.79 -11.58 7.60
N LEU A 283 -2.95 -12.51 8.06
CA LEU A 283 -3.32 -13.92 8.19
C LEU A 283 -4.44 -14.12 9.23
N LYS A 284 -4.44 -13.38 10.35
CA LYS A 284 -5.56 -13.41 11.32
C LYS A 284 -6.86 -12.96 10.65
N MET A 285 -6.82 -11.89 9.83
CA MET A 285 -7.98 -11.42 9.08
C MET A 285 -8.50 -12.48 8.10
N PHE A 286 -7.62 -13.12 7.36
CA PHE A 286 -7.98 -14.21 6.45
C PHE A 286 -8.65 -15.38 7.19
N LYS A 287 -8.18 -15.69 8.41
CA LYS A 287 -8.75 -16.73 9.28
C LYS A 287 -10.04 -16.33 10.00
N GLY A 288 -10.60 -15.16 9.70
CA GLY A 288 -11.93 -14.73 10.16
C GLY A 288 -11.94 -13.55 11.13
N GLU A 289 -10.80 -13.15 11.72
CA GLU A 289 -10.69 -12.01 12.63
C GLU A 289 -10.56 -10.68 11.86
N LYS A 290 -11.59 -10.31 11.08
CA LYS A 290 -11.55 -9.19 10.11
C LYS A 290 -12.51 -8.05 10.40
N SER A 291 -13.29 -8.12 11.49
CA SER A 291 -14.15 -7.01 11.88
C SER A 291 -13.33 -5.76 12.27
N GLU A 292 -13.93 -4.57 12.24
CA GLU A 292 -13.29 -3.34 12.72
C GLU A 292 -12.80 -3.51 14.19
N ALA A 293 -13.56 -4.22 15.02
CA ALA A 293 -13.18 -4.51 16.41
C ALA A 293 -11.95 -5.44 16.50
N ASP A 294 -11.89 -6.47 15.64
CA ASP A 294 -10.73 -7.38 15.61
C ASP A 294 -9.46 -6.64 15.19
N VAL A 295 -9.52 -5.87 14.10
CA VAL A 295 -8.35 -5.12 13.61
C VAL A 295 -7.87 -4.12 14.64
N LYS A 296 -8.80 -3.43 15.34
CA LYS A 296 -8.46 -2.52 16.43
C LYS A 296 -7.77 -3.28 17.58
N ARG A 297 -8.31 -4.40 18.01
CA ARG A 297 -7.71 -5.26 19.05
C ARG A 297 -6.31 -5.72 18.64
N HIS A 298 -6.10 -6.15 17.39
CA HIS A 298 -4.78 -6.54 16.88
C HIS A 298 -3.79 -5.37 16.91
N ALA A 299 -4.23 -4.16 16.60
CA ALA A 299 -3.39 -2.96 16.68
C ALA A 299 -3.01 -2.63 18.13
N GLU A 300 -3.96 -2.72 19.07
CA GLU A 300 -3.73 -2.51 20.50
C GLU A 300 -2.76 -3.56 21.08
N GLU A 301 -2.93 -4.83 20.72
CA GLU A 301 -2.02 -5.93 21.10
C GLU A 301 -0.60 -5.69 20.58
N TRP A 302 -0.48 -5.28 19.30
CA TRP A 302 0.81 -4.97 18.68
C TRP A 302 1.49 -3.78 19.36
N ILE A 303 0.75 -2.69 19.62
CA ILE A 303 1.27 -1.51 20.31
C ILE A 303 1.78 -1.89 21.71
N LYS A 304 1.01 -2.69 22.45
CA LYS A 304 1.40 -3.19 23.78
C LYS A 304 2.69 -4.03 23.70
N ALA A 305 2.82 -4.91 22.74
CA ALA A 305 4.01 -5.74 22.52
C ALA A 305 5.23 -4.94 22.06
N ASN A 306 5.01 -3.78 21.42
CA ASN A 306 6.05 -2.90 20.87
C ASN A 306 6.03 -1.52 21.53
N GLN A 307 5.66 -1.43 22.82
CA GLN A 307 5.37 -0.18 23.51
C GLN A 307 6.54 0.82 23.44
N SER A 308 7.78 0.38 23.67
CA SER A 308 8.95 1.27 23.62
C SER A 308 9.19 1.88 22.23
N THR A 309 8.97 1.08 21.18
CA THR A 309 9.05 1.56 19.79
C THR A 309 7.97 2.58 19.51
N PHE A 310 6.73 2.28 19.89
CA PHE A 310 5.59 3.16 19.70
C PHE A 310 5.75 4.49 20.45
N ASP A 311 6.20 4.44 21.73
CA ASP A 311 6.46 5.63 22.52
C ASP A 311 7.59 6.48 21.93
N SER A 312 8.64 5.86 21.36
CA SER A 312 9.70 6.59 20.67
C SER A 312 9.20 7.40 19.47
N TRP A 313 8.16 6.92 18.74
CA TRP A 313 7.56 7.69 17.66
C TRP A 313 6.82 8.92 18.18
N ILE A 314 6.09 8.75 19.30
CA ILE A 314 5.37 9.85 19.96
C ILE A 314 6.36 10.92 20.45
N GLU A 315 7.44 10.52 21.13
CA GLU A 315 8.49 11.44 21.60
C GLU A 315 9.13 12.23 20.45
N LYS A 316 9.51 11.55 19.35
CA LYS A 316 10.07 12.20 18.16
C LYS A 316 9.10 13.19 17.51
N ALA A 317 7.80 12.96 17.62
CA ALA A 317 6.78 13.86 17.08
C ALA A 317 6.56 15.10 17.96
N GLN A 318 6.86 15.01 19.27
CA GLN A 318 6.69 16.10 20.24
C GLN A 318 7.89 17.04 20.29
N ASN A 319 9.09 16.54 19.98
CA ASN A 319 10.34 17.29 19.91
C ASN A 319 10.56 17.93 18.52
#